data_74d1a204b9409aa05513208ecf2744fa
#
_entry.id   74d1a204b9409aa05513208ecf2744fa
#
_cell.length_a   1.000
_cell.length_b   1.000
_cell.length_c   1.000
_cell.angle_alpha   90.00
_cell.angle_beta   90.00
_cell.angle_gamma   90.00
#
_symmetry.space_group_name_H-M   'P 1'
#
loop_
_entity.id
_entity.type
_entity.pdbx_description
1 polymer ?
#
loop_
_entity_poly.entity_id
_entity_poly.type
_entity_poly.pdbx_seq_one_letter_code
_entity_poly.pdbx_strand_id
1 'polypeptide(L)'
;MGVPPRRGRPGPGRGEGRALDMAQYARGAAAVAVIRLRNPPVNALSLTVLQALEDGLKRADADPSVKAVMICGENGKFSAGADIRGFSSLKRHGIALGPIISLIERSEKPVVAAIEGIALGGGLEVALGCHYRIAHVKARMGFPEVTIGLLPGAEGTQRLPRLIGIPAALDIITTGRHIPATESLKLGLVDEVVEENTVEAAICLANKVIGLGTMGRGIVTSLVKANIPVVALEQDLEYLNMGRKAVMLLLEHEAMKMEQGTQTLDFHNPAHLHFTVDFDLLYDVDLVIEAVFENMALKKEIFHKLSRICKPGAFLCTNTSALNIDEIASATSRPQQVIGTHFFSPAHVMRLLEIIYGHNTSPTTIATAMQLAKVLKKVGVVVGNCFGFVGNRMMFPYVQQAVFLVEEGSRPEAVDQVLEDFGFKIGPFQMSDLAGLDVGWRSRKGQGLTGASLPPGTPARQRHGHRYSPLPDLLCENGRFGQKTGKGWYQYEKAGGRTAKPDPWLHNFLSQYRDTHHINTRFIDQEEILERCLFSLINEGFDILAEGIASGPEHLDVIYINGYGWPKHRGGPMFYASTIGLPHILAKLQKYSEAHPDVPRLQPSVLLKKLVAMGNPPLKEWMSYLSGLSNKL
;
A
#
# COMPACT_ATOMS: atom_id res chain seq x y z
N MET A 1 -80.52 46.55 -1.28
CA MET A 1 -79.24 46.51 -0.54
C MET A 1 -78.51 45.27 -1.01
N GLY A 2 -77.59 45.44 -1.93
CA GLY A 2 -76.85 44.35 -2.56
C GLY A 2 -75.55 44.01 -1.85
N VAL A 3 -75.28 42.74 -1.66
CA VAL A 3 -74.05 42.24 -1.14
C VAL A 3 -73.06 42.07 -2.30
N PRO A 4 -71.80 42.54 -2.25
CA PRO A 4 -70.86 42.39 -3.35
C PRO A 4 -70.21 40.98 -3.34
N PRO A 5 -69.77 40.45 -4.51
CA PRO A 5 -69.21 39.11 -4.62
C PRO A 5 -67.77 39.01 -4.06
N ARG A 6 -67.48 37.94 -3.31
CA ARG A 6 -66.15 37.61 -2.77
C ARG A 6 -65.19 37.32 -3.92
N ARG A 7 -64.03 38.01 -3.98
CA ARG A 7 -62.91 37.72 -4.83
C ARG A 7 -62.27 36.38 -4.38
N GLY A 8 -62.21 35.43 -5.32
CA GLY A 8 -61.51 34.17 -5.16
C GLY A 8 -59.99 34.42 -4.99
N ARG A 9 -59.36 33.72 -4.05
CA ARG A 9 -57.91 33.63 -3.92
C ARG A 9 -57.36 32.83 -5.13
N PRO A 10 -56.23 33.22 -5.75
CA PRO A 10 -55.58 32.42 -6.74
C PRO A 10 -55.04 31.12 -6.07
N GLY A 11 -55.37 29.97 -6.65
CA GLY A 11 -54.85 28.67 -6.24
C GLY A 11 -53.34 28.57 -6.49
N PRO A 12 -52.62 27.72 -5.72
CA PRO A 12 -51.19 27.57 -5.88
C PRO A 12 -50.84 27.08 -7.28
N GLY A 13 -49.82 27.73 -7.89
CA GLY A 13 -49.36 27.43 -9.26
C GLY A 13 -48.91 25.96 -9.39
N ARG A 14 -49.51 25.32 -10.39
CA ARG A 14 -49.23 23.90 -10.79
C ARG A 14 -47.92 23.74 -11.56
N GLY A 15 -46.88 24.52 -11.27
CA GLY A 15 -45.61 24.48 -12.03
C GLY A 15 -44.38 23.97 -11.26
N GLU A 16 -44.33 24.21 -9.97
CA GLU A 16 -43.08 23.94 -9.19
C GLU A 16 -42.97 22.54 -8.61
N GLY A 17 -44.05 21.76 -8.48
CA GLY A 17 -44.04 20.42 -7.91
C GLY A 17 -43.57 19.29 -8.87
N ARG A 18 -43.53 19.52 -10.20
CA ARG A 18 -43.21 18.49 -11.18
C ARG A 18 -41.73 18.33 -11.51
N ALA A 19 -40.92 19.34 -11.30
CA ALA A 19 -39.46 19.26 -11.57
C ALA A 19 -38.73 18.49 -10.46
N LEU A 20 -39.17 18.57 -9.23
CA LEU A 20 -38.58 17.86 -8.07
C LEU A 20 -38.90 16.35 -8.05
N ASP A 21 -39.86 15.87 -8.83
CA ASP A 21 -40.23 14.45 -8.91
C ASP A 21 -39.39 13.63 -9.93
N MET A 22 -38.62 14.29 -10.79
CA MET A 22 -37.90 13.66 -11.90
C MET A 22 -36.40 13.38 -11.62
N ALA A 23 -35.84 13.96 -10.55
CA ALA A 23 -34.62 13.52 -9.90
C ALA A 23 -34.80 13.70 -8.38
N GLN A 24 -34.94 12.59 -7.67
CA GLN A 24 -35.12 12.63 -6.23
C GLN A 24 -33.77 12.86 -5.54
N TYR A 25 -33.64 14.00 -4.88
CA TYR A 25 -32.58 14.25 -3.93
C TYR A 25 -32.98 13.67 -2.57
N ALA A 26 -32.26 12.64 -2.12
CA ALA A 26 -32.44 12.06 -0.80
C ALA A 26 -31.11 12.13 -0.02
N ARG A 27 -31.16 12.39 1.27
CA ARG A 27 -30.03 12.15 2.17
C ARG A 27 -29.94 10.64 2.42
N GLY A 28 -28.86 10.00 1.95
CA GLY A 28 -28.51 8.65 2.35
C GLY A 28 -27.96 8.58 3.77
N ALA A 29 -27.88 7.39 4.35
CA ALA A 29 -27.47 7.16 5.74
C ALA A 29 -26.04 7.62 6.08
N ALA A 30 -25.18 7.91 5.08
CA ALA A 30 -23.73 8.15 5.24
C ALA A 30 -23.30 9.57 4.82
N ALA A 31 -24.10 10.63 5.05
CA ALA A 31 -23.80 11.97 4.56
C ALA A 31 -23.60 12.02 3.01
N VAL A 32 -24.19 11.07 2.29
CA VAL A 32 -24.17 10.98 0.82
C VAL A 32 -25.48 11.54 0.27
N ALA A 33 -25.37 12.49 -0.65
CA ALA A 33 -26.54 12.92 -1.43
C ALA A 33 -26.80 11.92 -2.55
N VAL A 34 -28.00 11.37 -2.61
CA VAL A 34 -28.42 10.44 -3.67
C VAL A 34 -29.29 11.18 -4.67
N ILE A 35 -28.83 11.28 -5.92
CA ILE A 35 -29.59 11.86 -7.03
C ILE A 35 -30.07 10.71 -7.91
N ARG A 36 -31.38 10.42 -7.90
CA ARG A 36 -31.99 9.37 -8.72
C ARG A 36 -32.57 9.95 -10.00
N LEU A 37 -32.06 9.47 -11.13
CA LEU A 37 -32.63 9.79 -12.45
C LEU A 37 -33.94 9.02 -12.61
N ARG A 38 -35.05 9.74 -12.79
CA ARG A 38 -36.40 9.19 -12.88
C ARG A 38 -37.12 9.74 -14.08
N ASN A 39 -37.18 8.96 -15.14
CA ASN A 39 -37.97 9.23 -16.34
C ASN A 39 -38.27 7.90 -17.05
N PRO A 40 -39.25 7.12 -16.52
CA PRO A 40 -39.56 5.80 -17.04
C PRO A 40 -40.01 5.86 -18.51
N PRO A 41 -39.77 4.80 -19.31
CA PRO A 41 -39.32 3.47 -18.86
C PRO A 41 -37.79 3.28 -18.81
N VAL A 42 -36.96 4.25 -19.26
CA VAL A 42 -35.53 4.08 -19.50
C VAL A 42 -34.69 5.24 -18.92
N ASN A 43 -35.27 6.06 -18.10
CA ASN A 43 -34.63 7.23 -17.46
C ASN A 43 -33.95 8.16 -18.49
N ALA A 44 -34.65 8.44 -19.61
CA ALA A 44 -34.16 9.34 -20.65
C ALA A 44 -33.93 10.76 -20.08
N LEU A 45 -32.83 11.38 -20.48
CA LEU A 45 -32.42 12.72 -20.04
C LEU A 45 -33.22 13.81 -20.73
N SER A 46 -34.46 14.02 -20.25
CA SER A 46 -35.32 15.13 -20.66
C SER A 46 -34.86 16.45 -20.03
N LEU A 47 -35.38 17.58 -20.51
CA LEU A 47 -35.10 18.91 -19.95
C LEU A 47 -35.33 18.96 -18.43
N THR A 48 -36.44 18.38 -17.96
CA THR A 48 -36.77 18.34 -16.53
C THR A 48 -35.82 17.47 -15.71
N VAL A 49 -35.34 16.35 -16.25
CA VAL A 49 -34.32 15.50 -15.60
C VAL A 49 -32.98 16.21 -15.51
N LEU A 50 -32.57 16.91 -16.57
CA LEU A 50 -31.34 17.67 -16.61
C LEU A 50 -31.35 18.85 -15.61
N GLN A 51 -32.45 19.60 -15.53
CA GLN A 51 -32.64 20.64 -14.52
C GLN A 51 -32.57 20.10 -13.10
N ALA A 52 -33.27 18.99 -12.83
CA ALA A 52 -33.30 18.37 -11.52
C ALA A 52 -31.91 17.77 -11.13
N LEU A 53 -31.16 17.25 -12.09
CA LEU A 53 -29.76 16.80 -11.87
C LEU A 53 -28.85 17.98 -11.52
N GLU A 54 -28.95 19.09 -12.26
CA GLU A 54 -28.19 20.32 -12.00
C GLU A 54 -28.51 20.91 -10.64
N ASP A 55 -29.80 21.04 -10.30
CA ASP A 55 -30.25 21.55 -9.00
C ASP A 55 -29.83 20.63 -7.85
N GLY A 56 -29.88 19.31 -8.05
CA GLY A 56 -29.43 18.31 -7.10
C GLY A 56 -27.93 18.42 -6.81
N LEU A 57 -27.10 18.60 -7.83
CA LEU A 57 -25.65 18.80 -7.70
C LEU A 57 -25.34 20.11 -6.94
N LYS A 58 -25.91 21.23 -7.36
CA LYS A 58 -25.75 22.54 -6.69
C LYS A 58 -26.18 22.49 -5.23
N ARG A 59 -27.29 21.82 -4.94
CA ARG A 59 -27.79 21.63 -3.57
C ARG A 59 -26.84 20.76 -2.74
N ALA A 60 -26.31 19.68 -3.33
CA ALA A 60 -25.35 18.82 -2.66
C ALA A 60 -24.04 19.56 -2.35
N ASP A 61 -23.52 20.36 -3.30
CA ASP A 61 -22.31 21.15 -3.10
C ASP A 61 -22.49 22.22 -2.02
N ALA A 62 -23.65 22.86 -1.95
CA ALA A 62 -23.95 23.89 -0.96
C ALA A 62 -24.23 23.36 0.46
N ASP A 63 -24.54 22.06 0.63
CA ASP A 63 -24.84 21.46 1.95
C ASP A 63 -23.55 20.94 2.62
N PRO A 64 -23.03 21.59 3.69
CA PRO A 64 -21.80 21.18 4.35
C PRO A 64 -21.90 19.80 5.03
N SER A 65 -23.10 19.29 5.26
CA SER A 65 -23.33 17.97 5.85
C SER A 65 -23.24 16.84 4.81
N VAL A 66 -23.30 17.15 3.51
CA VAL A 66 -23.08 16.21 2.41
C VAL A 66 -21.58 16.08 2.14
N LYS A 67 -21.07 14.86 2.13
CA LYS A 67 -19.65 14.57 1.92
C LYS A 67 -19.36 13.91 0.57
N ALA A 68 -20.38 13.32 -0.05
CA ALA A 68 -20.28 12.72 -1.37
C ALA A 68 -21.63 12.77 -2.10
N VAL A 69 -21.60 12.62 -3.41
CA VAL A 69 -22.83 12.57 -4.26
C VAL A 69 -22.82 11.24 -4.99
N MET A 70 -23.96 10.58 -5.02
CA MET A 70 -24.18 9.41 -5.85
C MET A 70 -25.27 9.69 -6.87
N ILE A 71 -25.00 9.36 -8.13
CA ILE A 71 -25.99 9.41 -9.21
C ILE A 71 -26.35 7.97 -9.55
N CYS A 72 -27.63 7.64 -9.48
CA CYS A 72 -28.16 6.33 -9.88
C CYS A 72 -29.45 6.50 -10.69
N GLY A 73 -29.88 5.45 -11.33
CA GLY A 73 -31.18 5.43 -12.03
C GLY A 73 -32.26 4.72 -11.22
N GLU A 74 -33.50 4.98 -11.54
CA GLU A 74 -34.65 4.28 -10.94
C GLU A 74 -35.00 3.02 -11.72
N ASN A 75 -35.63 2.05 -11.05
CA ASN A 75 -36.11 0.79 -11.64
C ASN A 75 -35.01 -0.07 -12.31
N GLY A 76 -33.82 -0.11 -11.71
CA GLY A 76 -32.73 -0.96 -12.19
C GLY A 76 -32.15 -0.55 -13.55
N LYS A 77 -32.24 0.73 -13.93
CA LYS A 77 -31.66 1.27 -15.17
C LYS A 77 -31.04 2.63 -14.87
N PHE A 78 -29.79 2.84 -15.29
CA PHE A 78 -29.13 4.13 -15.09
C PHE A 78 -29.76 5.21 -15.99
N SER A 79 -29.52 5.16 -17.30
CA SER A 79 -30.15 6.01 -18.30
C SER A 79 -29.89 5.52 -19.71
N ALA A 80 -30.88 5.58 -20.57
CA ALA A 80 -30.73 5.29 -22.01
C ALA A 80 -30.28 6.48 -22.86
N GLY A 81 -29.89 7.59 -22.23
CA GLY A 81 -29.38 8.79 -22.90
C GLY A 81 -30.42 9.89 -23.12
N ALA A 82 -30.13 10.81 -24.03
CA ALA A 82 -30.95 11.99 -24.26
C ALA A 82 -32.37 11.64 -24.76
N ASP A 83 -33.37 12.40 -24.29
CA ASP A 83 -34.73 12.32 -24.81
C ASP A 83 -34.80 13.02 -26.18
N ILE A 84 -34.70 12.22 -27.25
CA ILE A 84 -34.69 12.72 -28.64
C ILE A 84 -35.97 13.48 -29.02
N ARG A 85 -37.10 13.22 -28.33
CA ARG A 85 -38.37 13.93 -28.56
C ARG A 85 -38.29 15.40 -28.09
N GLY A 86 -37.37 15.70 -27.20
CA GLY A 86 -37.16 17.03 -26.60
C GLY A 86 -36.06 17.89 -27.23
N PHE A 87 -35.34 17.45 -28.26
CA PHE A 87 -34.17 18.15 -28.81
C PHE A 87 -34.47 19.61 -29.23
N SER A 88 -35.65 19.87 -29.81
CA SER A 88 -36.05 21.25 -30.18
C SER A 88 -36.33 22.15 -28.97
N SER A 89 -36.78 21.59 -27.86
CA SER A 89 -37.02 22.33 -26.61
C SER A 89 -35.73 22.59 -25.80
N LEU A 90 -34.77 21.66 -25.80
CA LEU A 90 -33.45 21.82 -25.18
C LEU A 90 -32.71 23.02 -25.77
N LYS A 91 -32.69 23.17 -27.11
CA LYS A 91 -32.04 24.33 -27.77
C LYS A 91 -32.70 25.66 -27.41
N ARG A 92 -34.02 25.72 -27.20
CA ARG A 92 -34.70 26.96 -26.81
C ARG A 92 -34.45 27.42 -25.40
N HIS A 93 -34.19 26.51 -24.47
CA HIS A 93 -34.02 26.83 -23.04
C HIS A 93 -32.56 26.97 -22.60
N GLY A 94 -31.58 26.78 -23.53
CA GLY A 94 -30.16 26.95 -23.23
C GLY A 94 -29.56 25.90 -22.29
N ILE A 95 -30.31 24.82 -21.97
CA ILE A 95 -29.83 23.75 -21.12
C ILE A 95 -29.19 22.69 -22.01
N ALA A 96 -27.90 22.46 -21.79
CA ALA A 96 -27.13 21.46 -22.50
C ALA A 96 -26.53 20.46 -21.51
N LEU A 97 -26.36 19.19 -21.94
CA LEU A 97 -25.79 18.15 -21.09
C LEU A 97 -24.32 18.40 -20.73
N GLY A 98 -23.52 18.96 -21.65
CA GLY A 98 -22.09 19.25 -21.44
C GLY A 98 -21.80 20.11 -20.21
N PRO A 99 -22.45 21.27 -20.02
CA PRO A 99 -22.27 22.07 -18.80
C PRO A 99 -22.59 21.33 -17.50
N ILE A 100 -23.60 20.44 -17.51
CA ILE A 100 -23.98 19.64 -16.34
C ILE A 100 -22.88 18.61 -16.03
N ILE A 101 -22.33 17.95 -17.07
CA ILE A 101 -21.20 17.05 -16.90
C ILE A 101 -19.98 17.79 -16.37
N SER A 102 -19.72 19.01 -16.87
CA SER A 102 -18.64 19.84 -16.34
C SER A 102 -18.87 20.27 -14.88
N LEU A 103 -20.15 20.39 -14.45
CA LEU A 103 -20.47 20.65 -13.04
C LEU A 103 -20.14 19.39 -12.19
N ILE A 104 -20.44 18.19 -12.68
CA ILE A 104 -20.08 16.93 -12.02
C ILE A 104 -18.56 16.83 -11.86
N GLU A 105 -17.79 17.06 -12.93
CA GLU A 105 -16.32 16.99 -12.94
C GLU A 105 -15.64 18.00 -12.00
N ARG A 106 -16.29 19.17 -11.79
CA ARG A 106 -15.76 20.26 -10.94
C ARG A 106 -16.31 20.25 -9.53
N SER A 107 -17.19 19.30 -9.19
CA SER A 107 -17.72 19.18 -7.83
C SER A 107 -16.59 18.97 -6.84
N GLU A 108 -16.58 19.74 -5.77
CA GLU A 108 -15.60 19.58 -4.66
C GLU A 108 -15.86 18.29 -3.86
N LYS A 109 -16.99 17.65 -4.10
CA LYS A 109 -17.39 16.41 -3.44
C LYS A 109 -17.30 15.24 -4.43
N PRO A 110 -16.84 14.04 -4.01
CA PRO A 110 -16.82 12.89 -4.89
C PRO A 110 -18.22 12.60 -5.44
N VAL A 111 -18.29 12.43 -6.75
CA VAL A 111 -19.53 12.03 -7.45
C VAL A 111 -19.32 10.64 -8.02
N VAL A 112 -20.18 9.70 -7.63
CA VAL A 112 -20.11 8.29 -8.04
C VAL A 112 -21.32 7.94 -8.89
N ALA A 113 -21.11 7.33 -10.05
CA ALA A 113 -22.17 6.72 -10.86
C ALA A 113 -22.40 5.27 -10.41
N ALA A 114 -23.60 4.96 -9.94
CA ALA A 114 -24.06 3.61 -9.65
C ALA A 114 -24.88 3.09 -10.84
N ILE A 115 -24.25 2.30 -11.70
CA ILE A 115 -24.79 1.91 -13.01
C ILE A 115 -25.49 0.55 -12.89
N GLU A 116 -26.79 0.56 -12.97
CA GLU A 116 -27.61 -0.65 -13.14
C GLU A 116 -28.24 -0.69 -14.53
N GLY A 117 -28.45 -1.88 -15.05
CA GLY A 117 -29.10 -2.13 -16.35
C GLY A 117 -28.36 -1.49 -17.51
N ILE A 118 -28.76 -0.30 -17.95
CA ILE A 118 -28.17 0.37 -19.11
C ILE A 118 -27.68 1.78 -18.79
N ALA A 119 -26.49 2.13 -19.32
CA ALA A 119 -25.97 3.49 -19.42
C ALA A 119 -25.54 3.74 -20.87
N LEU A 120 -26.40 4.38 -21.65
CA LEU A 120 -26.22 4.54 -23.10
C LEU A 120 -26.21 6.01 -23.49
N GLY A 121 -25.45 6.35 -24.53
CA GLY A 121 -25.38 7.70 -25.10
C GLY A 121 -25.13 8.76 -24.02
N GLY A 122 -25.95 9.80 -23.98
CA GLY A 122 -25.87 10.84 -22.95
C GLY A 122 -25.90 10.32 -21.51
N GLY A 123 -26.52 9.16 -21.24
CA GLY A 123 -26.47 8.50 -19.94
C GLY A 123 -25.06 8.00 -19.58
N LEU A 124 -24.36 7.44 -20.56
CA LEU A 124 -22.95 7.07 -20.39
C LEU A 124 -22.08 8.33 -20.26
N GLU A 125 -22.39 9.41 -20.98
CA GLU A 125 -21.66 10.68 -20.86
C GLU A 125 -21.77 11.27 -19.44
N VAL A 126 -22.94 11.18 -18.78
CA VAL A 126 -23.10 11.56 -17.36
C VAL A 126 -22.21 10.67 -16.47
N ALA A 127 -22.22 9.36 -16.70
CA ALA A 127 -21.38 8.45 -15.92
C ALA A 127 -19.88 8.70 -16.13
N LEU A 128 -19.45 9.06 -17.34
CA LEU A 128 -18.07 9.43 -17.65
C LEU A 128 -17.62 10.73 -16.97
N GLY A 129 -18.53 11.66 -16.70
CA GLY A 129 -18.27 12.87 -15.94
C GLY A 129 -18.15 12.62 -14.43
N CYS A 130 -18.65 11.50 -13.91
CA CYS A 130 -18.49 11.14 -12.50
C CYS A 130 -17.04 10.75 -12.17
N HIS A 131 -16.63 11.01 -10.95
CA HIS A 131 -15.30 10.67 -10.47
C HIS A 131 -15.08 9.15 -10.45
N TYR A 132 -16.11 8.37 -10.09
CA TYR A 132 -16.11 6.90 -10.04
C TYR A 132 -17.35 6.31 -10.70
N ARG A 133 -17.23 5.10 -11.21
CA ARG A 133 -18.28 4.33 -11.89
C ARG A 133 -18.30 2.91 -11.36
N ILE A 134 -19.37 2.54 -10.67
CA ILE A 134 -19.63 1.18 -10.23
C ILE A 134 -20.77 0.62 -11.07
N ALA A 135 -20.59 -0.58 -11.61
CA ALA A 135 -21.58 -1.21 -12.46
C ALA A 135 -22.06 -2.55 -11.86
N HIS A 136 -23.36 -2.77 -11.92
CA HIS A 136 -23.90 -4.11 -11.69
C HIS A 136 -23.40 -5.07 -12.79
N VAL A 137 -23.13 -6.34 -12.44
CA VAL A 137 -22.58 -7.34 -13.38
C VAL A 137 -23.41 -7.50 -14.68
N LYS A 138 -24.73 -7.27 -14.61
CA LYS A 138 -25.64 -7.31 -15.75
C LYS A 138 -25.75 -5.98 -16.50
N ALA A 139 -25.05 -4.93 -16.09
CA ALA A 139 -25.12 -3.63 -16.75
C ALA A 139 -24.47 -3.67 -18.13
N ARG A 140 -24.99 -2.82 -19.02
CA ARG A 140 -24.47 -2.61 -20.37
C ARG A 140 -24.26 -1.13 -20.63
N MET A 141 -23.14 -0.80 -21.26
CA MET A 141 -22.72 0.56 -21.56
C MET A 141 -22.37 0.71 -23.03
N GLY A 142 -22.57 1.88 -23.63
CA GLY A 142 -22.21 2.11 -25.01
C GLY A 142 -22.69 3.45 -25.57
N PHE A 143 -22.24 3.74 -26.79
CA PHE A 143 -22.61 4.92 -27.55
C PHE A 143 -23.38 4.52 -28.83
N PRO A 144 -24.69 4.29 -28.75
CA PRO A 144 -25.47 3.85 -29.90
C PRO A 144 -25.84 4.97 -30.91
N GLU A 145 -25.34 6.20 -30.72
CA GLU A 145 -25.66 7.38 -31.51
C GLU A 145 -25.46 7.17 -33.02
N VAL A 146 -24.42 6.42 -33.40
CA VAL A 146 -24.15 6.11 -34.81
C VAL A 146 -25.28 5.36 -35.49
N THR A 147 -26.04 4.55 -34.76
CA THR A 147 -27.19 3.79 -35.32
C THR A 147 -28.35 4.67 -35.75
N ILE A 148 -28.38 5.93 -35.30
CA ILE A 148 -29.36 6.96 -35.68
C ILE A 148 -28.71 8.14 -36.41
N GLY A 149 -27.49 7.97 -36.93
CA GLY A 149 -26.80 8.98 -37.72
C GLY A 149 -26.24 10.15 -36.92
N LEU A 150 -25.99 9.96 -35.61
CA LEU A 150 -25.44 10.97 -34.68
C LEU A 150 -24.09 10.53 -34.12
N LEU A 151 -23.44 11.46 -33.39
CA LEU A 151 -22.27 11.20 -32.58
C LEU A 151 -22.57 11.59 -31.12
N PRO A 152 -21.82 11.02 -30.13
CA PRO A 152 -21.92 11.45 -28.72
C PRO A 152 -21.74 12.97 -28.60
N GLY A 153 -22.74 13.66 -28.07
CA GLY A 153 -22.88 15.12 -28.19
C GLY A 153 -22.39 15.93 -26.99
N ALA A 154 -22.13 15.26 -25.84
CA ALA A 154 -21.66 15.89 -24.61
C ALA A 154 -20.21 15.47 -24.27
N GLU A 155 -19.34 15.45 -25.29
CA GLU A 155 -17.92 15.15 -25.20
C GLU A 155 -17.58 13.67 -24.84
N GLY A 156 -18.49 12.75 -25.03
CA GLY A 156 -18.20 11.31 -24.91
C GLY A 156 -17.06 10.85 -25.82
N THR A 157 -16.96 11.46 -27.03
CA THR A 157 -15.85 11.27 -27.97
C THR A 157 -14.49 11.75 -27.43
N GLN A 158 -14.49 12.57 -26.39
CA GLN A 158 -13.28 13.08 -25.74
C GLN A 158 -12.95 12.31 -24.46
N ARG A 159 -13.96 11.99 -23.62
CA ARG A 159 -13.76 11.32 -22.35
C ARG A 159 -13.47 9.84 -22.50
N LEU A 160 -14.21 9.13 -23.38
CA LEU A 160 -14.03 7.70 -23.53
C LEU A 160 -12.61 7.31 -23.97
N PRO A 161 -11.99 7.95 -25.02
CA PRO A 161 -10.64 7.59 -25.43
C PRO A 161 -9.56 7.87 -24.38
N ARG A 162 -9.79 8.88 -23.54
CA ARG A 162 -8.86 9.20 -22.44
C ARG A 162 -8.91 8.15 -21.34
N LEU A 163 -10.04 7.49 -21.17
CA LEU A 163 -10.26 6.49 -20.13
C LEU A 163 -9.83 5.09 -20.57
N ILE A 164 -10.21 4.64 -21.77
CA ILE A 164 -10.02 3.26 -22.24
C ILE A 164 -9.06 3.11 -23.44
N GLY A 165 -8.46 4.21 -23.88
CA GLY A 165 -7.60 4.24 -25.07
C GLY A 165 -8.36 4.39 -26.38
N ILE A 166 -7.65 4.92 -27.41
CA ILE A 166 -8.26 5.26 -28.72
C ILE A 166 -8.84 4.04 -29.44
N PRO A 167 -8.14 2.88 -29.54
CA PRO A 167 -8.68 1.75 -30.33
C PRO A 167 -10.01 1.22 -29.80
N ALA A 168 -10.12 1.01 -28.48
CA ALA A 168 -11.35 0.52 -27.85
C ALA A 168 -12.48 1.54 -27.91
N ALA A 169 -12.17 2.82 -27.70
CA ALA A 169 -13.16 3.90 -27.80
C ALA A 169 -13.69 4.06 -29.22
N LEU A 170 -12.82 3.97 -30.23
CA LEU A 170 -13.19 4.08 -31.63
C LEU A 170 -14.14 2.94 -32.01
N ASP A 171 -13.83 1.70 -31.63
CA ASP A 171 -14.68 0.55 -31.83
C ASP A 171 -16.11 0.76 -31.25
N ILE A 172 -16.20 1.17 -29.98
CA ILE A 172 -17.48 1.38 -29.30
C ILE A 172 -18.30 2.52 -29.95
N ILE A 173 -17.65 3.62 -30.32
CA ILE A 173 -18.30 4.80 -30.88
C ILE A 173 -18.75 4.55 -32.32
N THR A 174 -17.93 3.90 -33.16
CA THR A 174 -18.23 3.74 -34.60
C THR A 174 -19.14 2.56 -34.88
N THR A 175 -19.16 1.53 -34.03
CA THR A 175 -20.06 0.38 -34.17
C THR A 175 -21.39 0.57 -33.44
N GLY A 176 -21.42 1.45 -32.42
CA GLY A 176 -22.59 1.61 -31.56
C GLY A 176 -22.90 0.40 -30.67
N ARG A 177 -21.96 -0.54 -30.55
CA ARG A 177 -22.17 -1.76 -29.75
C ARG A 177 -22.26 -1.46 -28.26
N HIS A 178 -23.02 -2.29 -27.56
CA HIS A 178 -23.11 -2.24 -26.09
C HIS A 178 -22.13 -3.24 -25.48
N ILE A 179 -21.29 -2.77 -24.58
CA ILE A 179 -20.34 -3.62 -23.86
C ILE A 179 -20.86 -4.01 -22.47
N PRO A 180 -20.69 -5.27 -22.04
CA PRO A 180 -21.08 -5.70 -20.71
C PRO A 180 -20.16 -5.12 -19.63
N ALA A 181 -20.64 -5.07 -18.38
CA ALA A 181 -19.89 -4.55 -17.24
C ALA A 181 -18.52 -5.22 -17.06
N THR A 182 -18.43 -6.52 -17.28
CA THR A 182 -17.18 -7.29 -17.18
C THR A 182 -16.14 -6.90 -18.23
N GLU A 183 -16.56 -6.55 -19.46
CA GLU A 183 -15.69 -6.00 -20.50
C GLU A 183 -15.31 -4.56 -20.15
N SER A 184 -16.27 -3.76 -19.67
CA SER A 184 -16.06 -2.38 -19.24
C SER A 184 -15.03 -2.26 -18.11
N LEU A 185 -15.02 -3.20 -17.17
CA LEU A 185 -14.00 -3.28 -16.10
C LEU A 185 -12.61 -3.58 -16.68
N LYS A 186 -12.52 -4.54 -17.61
CA LYS A 186 -11.23 -4.88 -18.25
C LYS A 186 -10.65 -3.72 -19.05
N LEU A 187 -11.49 -2.92 -19.67
CA LEU A 187 -11.08 -1.72 -20.43
C LEU A 187 -10.78 -0.51 -19.53
N GLY A 188 -11.19 -0.54 -18.27
CA GLY A 188 -11.08 0.61 -17.36
C GLY A 188 -12.20 1.65 -17.52
N LEU A 189 -13.32 1.28 -18.19
CA LEU A 189 -14.48 2.14 -18.32
C LEU A 189 -15.24 2.28 -17.00
N VAL A 190 -15.30 1.22 -16.19
CA VAL A 190 -15.84 1.23 -14.85
C VAL A 190 -14.75 0.81 -13.86
N ASP A 191 -14.86 1.32 -12.64
CA ASP A 191 -13.86 1.11 -11.59
C ASP A 191 -14.14 -0.18 -10.82
N GLU A 192 -15.42 -0.60 -10.75
CA GLU A 192 -15.83 -1.82 -10.04
C GLU A 192 -17.06 -2.47 -10.71
N VAL A 193 -17.17 -3.79 -10.56
CA VAL A 193 -18.36 -4.57 -10.97
C VAL A 193 -18.84 -5.39 -9.78
N VAL A 194 -20.14 -5.26 -9.44
CA VAL A 194 -20.75 -5.90 -8.29
C VAL A 194 -21.95 -6.78 -8.71
N GLU A 195 -22.19 -7.84 -7.96
CA GLU A 195 -23.31 -8.77 -8.23
C GLU A 195 -24.60 -8.35 -7.52
N GLU A 196 -24.47 -7.64 -6.39
CA GLU A 196 -25.57 -7.14 -5.57
C GLU A 196 -25.36 -5.68 -5.20
N ASN A 197 -26.43 -4.95 -4.98
CA ASN A 197 -26.51 -3.58 -4.46
C ASN A 197 -25.41 -2.59 -4.87
N THR A 198 -25.42 -2.20 -6.16
CA THR A 198 -24.50 -1.21 -6.75
C THR A 198 -24.48 0.13 -5.99
N VAL A 199 -25.57 0.47 -5.32
CA VAL A 199 -25.72 1.70 -4.53
C VAL A 199 -24.88 1.63 -3.24
N GLU A 200 -24.87 0.50 -2.54
CA GLU A 200 -24.04 0.30 -1.36
C GLU A 200 -22.56 0.26 -1.71
N ALA A 201 -22.20 -0.43 -2.81
CA ALA A 201 -20.82 -0.47 -3.30
C ALA A 201 -20.28 0.93 -3.67
N ALA A 202 -21.12 1.80 -4.25
CA ALA A 202 -20.76 3.17 -4.62
C ALA A 202 -20.46 4.08 -3.41
N ILE A 203 -20.99 3.74 -2.23
CA ILE A 203 -20.75 4.48 -0.97
C ILE A 203 -19.39 4.10 -0.35
N CYS A 204 -18.81 2.95 -0.70
CA CYS A 204 -17.73 2.25 0.02
C CYS A 204 -16.31 2.48 -0.50
N LEU A 205 -16.07 3.32 -1.51
CA LEU A 205 -14.76 3.55 -2.14
C LEU A 205 -13.81 4.46 -1.32
N ALA A 206 -13.44 4.08 -0.09
CA ALA A 206 -12.40 4.82 0.64
C ALA A 206 -11.45 3.86 1.38
N ASN A 207 -10.18 3.84 0.97
CA ASN A 207 -9.10 3.19 1.72
C ASN A 207 -8.55 4.15 2.79
N LYS A 208 -8.18 3.63 3.96
CA LYS A 208 -7.73 4.45 5.09
C LYS A 208 -6.39 4.02 5.62
N VAL A 209 -5.54 5.00 5.97
CA VAL A 209 -4.23 4.79 6.58
C VAL A 209 -4.24 5.38 7.99
N ILE A 210 -3.87 4.57 8.99
CA ILE A 210 -3.76 4.97 10.40
C ILE A 210 -2.30 5.13 10.78
N GLY A 211 -1.94 6.28 11.32
CA GLY A 211 -0.58 6.66 11.68
C GLY A 211 0.16 7.38 10.54
N LEU A 212 0.51 8.64 10.76
CA LEU A 212 1.20 9.50 9.79
C LEU A 212 2.68 9.72 10.12
N GLY A 213 3.31 8.70 10.70
CA GLY A 213 4.76 8.59 10.84
C GLY A 213 5.47 8.44 9.49
N THR A 214 6.76 8.12 9.52
CA THR A 214 7.59 7.99 8.30
C THR A 214 7.00 7.02 7.29
N MET A 215 6.50 5.86 7.73
CA MET A 215 5.90 4.85 6.84
C MET A 215 4.52 5.28 6.35
N GLY A 216 3.62 5.71 7.26
CA GLY A 216 2.26 6.09 6.89
C GLY A 216 2.20 7.21 5.85
N ARG A 217 3.07 8.23 5.94
CA ARG A 217 3.20 9.29 4.92
C ARG A 217 3.51 8.72 3.54
N GLY A 218 4.47 7.82 3.46
CA GLY A 218 4.85 7.17 2.20
C GLY A 218 3.77 6.23 1.66
N ILE A 219 3.01 5.56 2.54
CA ILE A 219 1.88 4.70 2.16
C ILE A 219 0.74 5.55 1.60
N VAL A 220 0.34 6.64 2.30
CA VAL A 220 -0.63 7.62 1.79
C VAL A 220 -0.21 8.13 0.41
N THR A 221 1.04 8.56 0.27
CA THR A 221 1.57 9.04 -1.02
C THR A 221 1.47 7.96 -2.11
N SER A 222 1.74 6.68 -1.78
CA SER A 222 1.63 5.57 -2.75
C SER A 222 0.19 5.34 -3.20
N LEU A 223 -0.77 5.41 -2.28
CA LEU A 223 -2.19 5.23 -2.56
C LEU A 223 -2.72 6.38 -3.43
N VAL A 224 -2.42 7.62 -3.07
CA VAL A 224 -2.82 8.81 -3.84
C VAL A 224 -2.23 8.77 -5.27
N LYS A 225 -0.96 8.38 -5.42
CA LYS A 225 -0.33 8.17 -6.74
C LYS A 225 -1.00 7.10 -7.59
N ALA A 226 -1.61 6.12 -6.95
CA ALA A 226 -2.39 5.08 -7.62
C ALA A 226 -3.85 5.49 -7.85
N ASN A 227 -4.19 6.77 -7.61
CA ASN A 227 -5.55 7.32 -7.70
C ASN A 227 -6.55 6.60 -6.78
N ILE A 228 -6.10 6.16 -5.61
CA ILE A 228 -6.92 5.52 -4.59
C ILE A 228 -7.31 6.58 -3.57
N PRO A 229 -8.60 6.80 -3.29
CA PRO A 229 -9.04 7.70 -2.22
C PRO A 229 -8.50 7.25 -0.87
N VAL A 230 -7.99 8.20 -0.08
CA VAL A 230 -7.37 7.92 1.22
C VAL A 230 -7.94 8.81 2.31
N VAL A 231 -8.34 8.20 3.41
CA VAL A 231 -8.49 8.90 4.68
C VAL A 231 -7.28 8.58 5.54
N ALA A 232 -6.50 9.61 5.82
CA ALA A 232 -5.31 9.54 6.64
C ALA A 232 -5.67 9.93 8.08
N LEU A 233 -5.54 8.99 9.02
CA LEU A 233 -5.93 9.17 10.41
C LEU A 233 -4.71 9.21 11.31
N GLU A 234 -4.72 10.15 12.27
CA GLU A 234 -3.76 10.20 13.36
C GLU A 234 -4.51 10.43 14.69
N GLN A 235 -3.96 9.97 15.78
CA GLN A 235 -4.63 10.08 17.09
C GLN A 235 -4.59 11.49 17.67
N ASP A 236 -3.54 12.23 17.35
CA ASP A 236 -3.27 13.57 17.87
C ASP A 236 -3.28 14.61 16.74
N LEU A 237 -3.91 15.75 17.00
CA LEU A 237 -4.08 16.84 16.04
C LEU A 237 -2.75 17.49 15.63
N GLU A 238 -1.77 17.56 16.53
CA GLU A 238 -0.45 18.11 16.22
C GLU A 238 0.31 17.19 15.29
N TYR A 239 0.34 15.89 15.60
CA TYR A 239 0.94 14.87 14.71
C TYR A 239 0.20 14.77 13.38
N LEU A 240 -1.14 14.92 13.36
CA LEU A 240 -1.92 15.01 12.13
C LEU A 240 -1.44 16.16 11.24
N ASN A 241 -1.30 17.36 11.82
CA ASN A 241 -0.87 18.55 11.07
C ASN A 241 0.57 18.41 10.56
N MET A 242 1.47 17.84 11.35
CA MET A 242 2.84 17.52 10.91
C MET A 242 2.84 16.49 9.78
N GLY A 243 2.04 15.44 9.93
CA GLY A 243 1.86 14.38 8.94
C GLY A 243 1.30 14.92 7.62
N ARG A 244 0.24 15.72 7.70
CA ARG A 244 -0.38 16.40 6.54
C ARG A 244 0.63 17.24 5.77
N LYS A 245 1.36 18.14 6.45
CA LYS A 245 2.43 18.93 5.81
C LYS A 245 3.42 18.07 5.03
N ALA A 246 3.88 16.99 5.66
CA ALA A 246 4.88 16.12 5.06
C ALA A 246 4.32 15.31 3.87
N VAL A 247 3.07 14.85 3.93
CA VAL A 247 2.39 14.17 2.80
C VAL A 247 2.23 15.13 1.63
N MET A 248 1.75 16.36 1.88
CA MET A 248 1.58 17.36 0.83
C MET A 248 2.89 17.67 0.12
N LEU A 249 3.98 17.88 0.86
CA LEU A 249 5.32 18.09 0.28
C LEU A 249 5.80 16.91 -0.57
N LEU A 250 5.51 15.67 -0.15
CA LEU A 250 5.85 14.48 -0.93
C LEU A 250 5.05 14.42 -2.22
N LEU A 251 3.75 14.71 -2.17
CA LEU A 251 2.87 14.72 -3.34
C LEU A 251 3.23 15.81 -4.33
N GLU A 252 3.52 17.03 -3.86
CA GLU A 252 4.02 18.13 -4.68
C GLU A 252 5.31 17.75 -5.42
N HIS A 253 6.27 17.17 -4.71
CA HIS A 253 7.52 16.70 -5.30
C HIS A 253 7.32 15.57 -6.34
N GLU A 254 6.38 14.67 -6.08
CA GLU A 254 6.04 13.61 -7.04
C GLU A 254 5.26 14.15 -8.24
N ALA A 255 4.36 15.13 -8.05
CA ALA A 255 3.67 15.83 -9.14
C ALA A 255 4.65 16.54 -10.07
N MET A 256 5.64 17.28 -9.53
CA MET A 256 6.68 17.93 -10.32
C MET A 256 7.48 16.96 -11.20
N LYS A 257 7.66 15.72 -10.75
CA LYS A 257 8.32 14.67 -11.56
C LYS A 257 7.43 14.14 -12.68
N MET A 258 6.11 14.27 -12.53
CA MET A 258 5.12 13.75 -13.48
C MET A 258 4.67 14.77 -14.53
N GLU A 259 4.96 16.07 -14.35
CA GLU A 259 4.61 17.15 -15.29
C GLU A 259 5.17 16.97 -16.71
N GLN A 260 6.08 16.03 -16.92
CA GLN A 260 6.49 15.57 -18.24
C GLN A 260 5.62 14.43 -18.83
N GLY A 261 4.53 14.03 -18.13
CA GLY A 261 3.64 12.93 -18.51
C GLY A 261 2.18 13.19 -18.11
N THR A 262 1.28 12.74 -18.89
CA THR A 262 -0.16 12.98 -19.07
C THR A 262 -1.13 12.76 -17.87
N GLN A 263 -0.72 12.69 -16.61
CA GLN A 263 -1.62 12.56 -15.45
C GLN A 263 -1.31 13.65 -14.40
N THR A 264 -2.24 14.57 -14.21
CA THR A 264 -2.25 15.50 -13.07
C THR A 264 -2.73 14.78 -11.82
N LEU A 265 -1.91 14.75 -10.76
CA LEU A 265 -2.32 14.26 -9.44
C LEU A 265 -3.15 15.36 -8.76
N ASP A 266 -4.45 15.15 -8.63
CA ASP A 266 -5.34 16.07 -7.89
C ASP A 266 -5.40 15.69 -6.41
N PHE A 267 -4.30 15.97 -5.68
CA PHE A 267 -4.20 15.69 -4.23
C PHE A 267 -4.69 16.85 -3.35
N HIS A 268 -5.10 17.96 -3.95
CA HIS A 268 -5.78 19.05 -3.25
C HIS A 268 -7.27 18.77 -3.08
N ASN A 269 -7.81 17.79 -3.81
CA ASN A 269 -9.20 17.38 -3.69
C ASN A 269 -9.42 16.59 -2.38
N PRO A 270 -10.23 17.09 -1.43
CA PRO A 270 -10.52 16.37 -0.18
C PRO A 270 -11.20 15.02 -0.38
N ALA A 271 -11.77 14.79 -1.56
CA ALA A 271 -12.34 13.49 -1.94
C ALA A 271 -11.27 12.41 -2.14
N HIS A 272 -10.08 12.80 -2.60
CA HIS A 272 -8.97 11.88 -2.81
C HIS A 272 -8.05 11.75 -1.60
N LEU A 273 -7.98 12.81 -0.75
CA LEU A 273 -7.14 12.78 0.44
C LEU A 273 -7.78 13.58 1.57
N HIS A 274 -8.26 12.87 2.57
CA HIS A 274 -8.85 13.44 3.78
C HIS A 274 -8.00 13.14 5.00
N PHE A 275 -7.77 14.15 5.85
CA PHE A 275 -7.02 14.02 7.11
C PHE A 275 -7.97 14.15 8.30
N THR A 276 -7.89 13.22 9.27
CA THR A 276 -8.81 13.21 10.42
C THR A 276 -8.16 12.64 11.68
N VAL A 277 -8.70 13.03 12.84
CA VAL A 277 -8.47 12.37 14.14
C VAL A 277 -9.64 11.47 14.54
N ASP A 278 -10.71 11.47 13.78
CA ASP A 278 -11.96 10.80 14.09
C ASP A 278 -11.98 9.36 13.57
N PHE A 279 -11.97 8.39 14.48
CA PHE A 279 -12.05 6.96 14.18
C PHE A 279 -13.44 6.56 13.65
N ASP A 280 -14.50 7.27 13.97
CA ASP A 280 -15.85 6.90 13.54
C ASP A 280 -16.03 7.03 12.03
N LEU A 281 -15.19 7.83 11.38
CA LEU A 281 -15.11 7.86 9.92
C LEU A 281 -14.61 6.55 9.29
N LEU A 282 -14.19 5.57 10.10
CA LEU A 282 -13.72 4.25 9.62
C LEU A 282 -14.85 3.23 9.43
N TYR A 283 -16.10 3.57 9.77
CA TYR A 283 -17.21 2.60 9.81
C TYR A 283 -17.48 1.90 8.46
N ASP A 284 -17.21 2.58 7.34
CA ASP A 284 -17.57 2.13 5.98
C ASP A 284 -16.37 1.90 5.06
N VAL A 285 -15.22 1.49 5.62
CA VAL A 285 -14.02 1.26 4.83
C VAL A 285 -13.90 -0.17 4.34
N ASP A 286 -13.29 -0.33 3.16
CA ASP A 286 -12.98 -1.63 2.60
C ASP A 286 -11.64 -2.17 3.08
N LEU A 287 -10.67 -1.28 3.31
CA LEU A 287 -9.33 -1.66 3.72
C LEU A 287 -8.71 -0.60 4.65
N VAL A 288 -8.09 -1.06 5.72
CA VAL A 288 -7.30 -0.23 6.65
C VAL A 288 -5.86 -0.69 6.59
N ILE A 289 -4.91 0.24 6.49
CA ILE A 289 -3.48 -0.02 6.66
C ILE A 289 -3.01 0.69 7.93
N GLU A 290 -2.69 -0.07 8.96
CA GLU A 290 -2.15 0.45 10.20
C GLU A 290 -0.63 0.58 10.11
N ALA A 291 -0.10 1.78 10.42
CA ALA A 291 1.31 2.13 10.39
C ALA A 291 1.74 2.95 11.63
N VAL A 292 1.18 2.61 12.80
CA VAL A 292 1.54 3.22 14.08
C VAL A 292 2.85 2.67 14.64
N PHE A 293 3.24 3.12 15.82
CA PHE A 293 4.46 2.65 16.50
C PHE A 293 4.50 1.13 16.66
N GLU A 294 5.72 0.57 16.56
CA GLU A 294 5.98 -0.87 16.66
C GLU A 294 5.85 -1.36 18.11
N ASN A 295 4.60 -1.50 18.56
CA ASN A 295 4.25 -1.95 19.89
C ASN A 295 3.04 -2.89 19.83
N MET A 296 3.18 -4.12 20.30
CA MET A 296 2.16 -5.15 20.22
C MET A 296 0.86 -4.76 20.95
N ALA A 297 0.96 -4.20 22.16
CA ALA A 297 -0.21 -3.82 22.93
C ALA A 297 -1.02 -2.73 22.22
N LEU A 298 -0.34 -1.70 21.70
CA LEU A 298 -0.96 -0.62 20.93
C LEU A 298 -1.65 -1.14 19.66
N LYS A 299 -0.96 -2.03 18.91
CA LYS A 299 -1.54 -2.60 17.69
C LYS A 299 -2.77 -3.46 18.00
N LYS A 300 -2.73 -4.29 19.03
CA LYS A 300 -3.89 -5.08 19.49
C LYS A 300 -5.07 -4.18 19.89
N GLU A 301 -4.84 -3.10 20.61
CA GLU A 301 -5.88 -2.12 20.97
C GLU A 301 -6.52 -1.50 19.72
N ILE A 302 -5.71 -1.05 18.77
CA ILE A 302 -6.20 -0.46 17.51
C ILE A 302 -6.98 -1.51 16.72
N PHE A 303 -6.48 -2.73 16.54
CA PHE A 303 -7.16 -3.79 15.80
C PHE A 303 -8.46 -4.24 16.47
N HIS A 304 -8.50 -4.28 17.80
CA HIS A 304 -9.75 -4.49 18.53
C HIS A 304 -10.77 -3.38 18.22
N LYS A 305 -10.35 -2.11 18.26
CA LYS A 305 -11.22 -0.96 17.93
C LYS A 305 -11.70 -1.03 16.48
N LEU A 306 -10.81 -1.30 15.51
CA LEU A 306 -11.13 -1.45 14.09
C LEU A 306 -12.11 -2.59 13.83
N SER A 307 -11.95 -3.71 14.52
CA SER A 307 -12.85 -4.86 14.41
C SER A 307 -14.30 -4.53 14.77
N ARG A 308 -14.51 -3.51 15.60
CA ARG A 308 -15.85 -3.05 16.06
C ARG A 308 -16.42 -1.94 15.17
N ILE A 309 -15.55 -1.05 14.67
CA ILE A 309 -15.97 0.15 13.93
C ILE A 309 -16.15 -0.15 12.44
N CYS A 310 -15.19 -0.85 11.82
CA CYS A 310 -15.22 -1.09 10.39
C CYS A 310 -16.32 -2.10 10.01
N LYS A 311 -16.89 -1.95 8.83
CA LYS A 311 -17.88 -2.90 8.28
C LYS A 311 -17.36 -4.35 8.28
N PRO A 312 -18.24 -5.37 8.34
CA PRO A 312 -17.83 -6.78 8.46
C PRO A 312 -16.91 -7.29 7.33
N GLY A 313 -17.00 -6.71 6.13
CA GLY A 313 -16.18 -7.08 4.96
C GLY A 313 -14.80 -6.40 4.88
N ALA A 314 -14.49 -5.46 5.77
CA ALA A 314 -13.25 -4.68 5.68
C ALA A 314 -11.99 -5.53 5.97
N PHE A 315 -10.96 -5.36 5.15
CA PHE A 315 -9.64 -5.96 5.34
C PHE A 315 -8.78 -5.08 6.27
N LEU A 316 -8.12 -5.72 7.22
CA LEU A 316 -7.28 -5.05 8.22
C LEU A 316 -5.81 -5.41 7.99
N CYS A 317 -5.06 -4.44 7.46
CA CYS A 317 -3.64 -4.62 7.18
C CYS A 317 -2.79 -3.95 8.25
N THR A 318 -1.72 -4.60 8.70
CA THR A 318 -0.70 -4.00 9.55
C THR A 318 0.62 -3.85 8.80
N ASN A 319 1.26 -2.69 8.92
CA ASN A 319 2.59 -2.44 8.37
C ASN A 319 3.69 -2.71 9.41
N THR A 320 3.48 -3.65 10.33
CA THR A 320 4.54 -4.09 11.23
C THR A 320 5.73 -4.63 10.44
N SER A 321 6.93 -4.49 10.99
CA SER A 321 8.17 -5.01 10.39
C SER A 321 8.66 -6.32 11.01
N ALA A 322 8.09 -6.74 12.16
CA ALA A 322 8.58 -7.91 12.87
C ALA A 322 7.55 -8.57 13.81
N LEU A 323 6.46 -7.88 14.17
CA LEU A 323 5.50 -8.39 15.15
C LEU A 323 4.65 -9.52 14.56
N ASN A 324 4.24 -10.43 15.43
CA ASN A 324 3.45 -11.61 15.08
C ASN A 324 2.05 -11.22 14.60
N ILE A 325 1.74 -11.52 13.33
CA ILE A 325 0.46 -11.21 12.69
C ILE A 325 -0.70 -11.97 13.36
N ASP A 326 -0.48 -13.23 13.77
CA ASP A 326 -1.51 -14.03 14.44
C ASP A 326 -1.90 -13.46 15.79
N GLU A 327 -0.92 -12.89 16.51
CA GLU A 327 -1.17 -12.22 17.78
C GLU A 327 -1.97 -10.92 17.61
N ILE A 328 -1.70 -10.15 16.57
CA ILE A 328 -2.50 -8.97 16.22
C ILE A 328 -3.91 -9.39 15.78
N ALA A 329 -4.02 -10.42 14.95
CA ALA A 329 -5.29 -10.93 14.45
C ALA A 329 -6.18 -11.45 15.57
N SER A 330 -5.61 -12.06 16.62
CA SER A 330 -6.34 -12.57 17.78
C SER A 330 -7.09 -11.49 18.57
N ALA A 331 -6.73 -10.22 18.40
CA ALA A 331 -7.43 -9.10 19.01
C ALA A 331 -8.72 -8.71 18.26
N THR A 332 -9.03 -9.35 17.12
CA THR A 332 -10.19 -9.05 16.28
C THR A 332 -11.23 -10.18 16.31
N SER A 333 -12.48 -9.85 15.99
CA SER A 333 -13.54 -10.87 15.77
C SER A 333 -13.48 -11.51 14.38
N ARG A 334 -12.53 -11.10 13.54
CA ARG A 334 -12.36 -11.53 12.14
C ARG A 334 -10.89 -11.75 11.77
N PRO A 335 -10.19 -12.68 12.44
CA PRO A 335 -8.76 -12.92 12.19
C PRO A 335 -8.47 -13.33 10.73
N GLN A 336 -9.45 -13.91 10.02
CA GLN A 336 -9.33 -14.28 8.60
C GLN A 336 -9.19 -13.07 7.65
N GLN A 337 -9.56 -11.87 8.09
CA GLN A 337 -9.44 -10.62 7.32
C GLN A 337 -8.21 -9.78 7.74
N VAL A 338 -7.34 -10.32 8.60
CA VAL A 338 -6.11 -9.65 9.03
C VAL A 338 -4.92 -10.18 8.23
N ILE A 339 -4.05 -9.23 7.80
CA ILE A 339 -2.86 -9.54 7.00
C ILE A 339 -1.75 -8.52 7.27
N GLY A 340 -0.50 -8.96 7.18
CA GLY A 340 0.65 -8.05 7.15
C GLY A 340 0.86 -7.48 5.76
N THR A 341 1.12 -6.18 5.68
CA THR A 341 1.54 -5.49 4.45
C THR A 341 2.77 -4.66 4.76
N HIS A 342 3.93 -5.30 4.73
CA HIS A 342 5.20 -4.69 5.09
C HIS A 342 5.76 -3.90 3.91
N PHE A 343 5.57 -2.57 3.97
CA PHE A 343 6.17 -1.61 3.04
C PHE A 343 7.60 -1.29 3.46
N PHE A 344 8.44 -0.98 2.47
CA PHE A 344 9.83 -0.60 2.69
C PHE A 344 10.04 0.91 2.57
N SER A 345 10.89 1.47 3.42
CA SER A 345 11.18 2.91 3.44
C SER A 345 12.13 3.33 2.31
N PRO A 346 11.82 4.40 1.56
CA PRO A 346 10.61 5.21 1.53
C PRO A 346 9.46 4.49 0.81
N ALA A 347 8.28 4.37 1.44
CA ALA A 347 7.22 3.50 0.93
C ALA A 347 6.70 3.89 -0.47
N HIS A 348 6.73 5.17 -0.85
CA HIS A 348 6.32 5.66 -2.18
C HIS A 348 7.36 5.40 -3.28
N VAL A 349 8.59 5.00 -2.92
CA VAL A 349 9.70 4.74 -3.86
C VAL A 349 10.00 3.25 -3.97
N MET A 350 10.11 2.57 -2.83
CA MET A 350 10.51 1.16 -2.79
C MET A 350 9.47 0.25 -3.44
N ARG A 351 9.96 -0.66 -4.29
CA ARG A 351 9.10 -1.50 -5.12
C ARG A 351 8.51 -2.70 -4.37
N LEU A 352 9.22 -3.21 -3.36
CA LEU A 352 8.80 -4.40 -2.63
C LEU A 352 7.61 -4.12 -1.71
N LEU A 353 6.69 -5.06 -1.65
CA LEU A 353 5.67 -5.21 -0.63
C LEU A 353 5.64 -6.67 -0.18
N GLU A 354 6.14 -6.98 1.02
CA GLU A 354 5.92 -8.29 1.62
C GLU A 354 4.48 -8.39 2.12
N ILE A 355 3.81 -9.46 1.75
CA ILE A 355 2.42 -9.77 2.12
C ILE A 355 2.44 -10.98 3.05
N ILE A 356 2.23 -10.73 4.33
CA ILE A 356 2.45 -11.73 5.38
C ILE A 356 1.12 -12.30 5.85
N TYR A 357 0.86 -13.57 5.53
CA TYR A 357 -0.32 -14.26 6.01
C TYR A 357 -0.06 -14.93 7.37
N GLY A 358 -1.03 -14.81 8.27
CA GLY A 358 -1.09 -15.56 9.51
C GLY A 358 -1.86 -16.88 9.34
N HIS A 359 -1.90 -17.67 10.40
CA HIS A 359 -2.54 -18.99 10.40
C HIS A 359 -4.02 -18.94 9.98
N ASN A 360 -4.72 -17.88 10.35
CA ASN A 360 -6.16 -17.73 10.08
C ASN A 360 -6.45 -16.86 8.85
N THR A 361 -5.46 -16.26 8.20
CA THR A 361 -5.66 -15.34 7.06
C THR A 361 -6.31 -16.10 5.89
N SER A 362 -7.44 -15.59 5.38
CA SER A 362 -8.17 -16.26 4.29
C SER A 362 -7.47 -16.07 2.93
N PRO A 363 -7.65 -17.01 1.98
CA PRO A 363 -7.17 -16.85 0.61
C PRO A 363 -7.67 -15.58 -0.07
N THR A 364 -8.90 -15.16 0.21
CA THR A 364 -9.48 -13.90 -0.30
C THR A 364 -8.70 -12.69 0.21
N THR A 365 -8.34 -12.66 1.49
CA THR A 365 -7.53 -11.60 2.09
C THR A 365 -6.15 -11.51 1.44
N ILE A 366 -5.50 -12.65 1.20
CA ILE A 366 -4.20 -12.72 0.50
C ILE A 366 -4.34 -12.19 -0.93
N ALA A 367 -5.36 -12.63 -1.67
CA ALA A 367 -5.61 -12.18 -3.04
C ALA A 367 -5.87 -10.66 -3.11
N THR A 368 -6.63 -10.11 -2.15
CA THR A 368 -6.88 -8.67 -2.05
C THR A 368 -5.59 -7.88 -1.79
N ALA A 369 -4.73 -8.34 -0.87
CA ALA A 369 -3.45 -7.69 -0.62
C ALA A 369 -2.50 -7.76 -1.83
N MET A 370 -2.52 -8.88 -2.58
CA MET A 370 -1.78 -9.01 -3.85
C MET A 370 -2.32 -8.06 -4.93
N GLN A 371 -3.64 -7.90 -5.02
CA GLN A 371 -4.24 -6.94 -5.93
C GLN A 371 -3.88 -5.50 -5.55
N LEU A 372 -3.89 -5.16 -4.26
CA LEU A 372 -3.40 -3.86 -3.78
C LEU A 372 -1.95 -3.62 -4.21
N ALA A 373 -1.05 -4.60 -4.02
CA ALA A 373 0.34 -4.48 -4.48
C ALA A 373 0.43 -4.17 -5.97
N LYS A 374 -0.37 -4.86 -6.80
CA LYS A 374 -0.43 -4.65 -8.25
C LYS A 374 -0.91 -3.24 -8.61
N VAL A 375 -1.99 -2.75 -7.98
CA VAL A 375 -2.51 -1.40 -8.20
C VAL A 375 -1.48 -0.35 -7.81
N LEU A 376 -0.78 -0.54 -6.71
CA LEU A 376 0.32 0.33 -6.25
C LEU A 376 1.59 0.20 -7.11
N LYS A 377 1.59 -0.62 -8.17
CA LYS A 377 2.74 -0.92 -9.03
C LYS A 377 3.95 -1.44 -8.23
N LYS A 378 3.67 -2.16 -7.15
CA LYS A 378 4.67 -2.81 -6.31
C LYS A 378 4.83 -4.29 -6.68
N VAL A 379 5.97 -4.84 -6.32
CA VAL A 379 6.26 -6.27 -6.41
C VAL A 379 5.76 -6.90 -5.10
N GLY A 380 4.57 -7.48 -5.12
CA GLY A 380 4.00 -8.21 -3.99
C GLY A 380 4.62 -9.61 -3.88
N VAL A 381 5.06 -9.99 -2.69
CA VAL A 381 5.55 -11.35 -2.40
C VAL A 381 4.83 -11.89 -1.16
N VAL A 382 4.13 -13.01 -1.33
CA VAL A 382 3.38 -13.67 -0.26
C VAL A 382 4.31 -14.55 0.56
N VAL A 383 4.33 -14.36 1.89
CA VAL A 383 5.16 -15.11 2.82
C VAL A 383 4.40 -15.44 4.11
N GLY A 384 4.82 -16.48 4.81
CA GLY A 384 4.28 -16.85 6.12
C GLY A 384 4.73 -15.92 7.24
N ASN A 385 4.00 -15.96 8.35
CA ASN A 385 4.29 -15.18 9.55
C ASN A 385 5.49 -15.77 10.32
N CYS A 386 6.52 -14.97 10.52
CA CYS A 386 7.64 -15.26 11.42
C CYS A 386 8.27 -13.94 11.90
N PHE A 387 9.11 -14.00 12.93
CA PHE A 387 9.79 -12.81 13.43
C PHE A 387 10.74 -12.20 12.38
N GLY A 388 10.51 -10.94 12.03
CA GLY A 388 11.26 -10.21 10.99
C GLY A 388 10.91 -10.63 9.56
N PHE A 389 9.88 -11.44 9.38
CA PHE A 389 9.41 -11.97 8.10
C PHE A 389 10.56 -12.60 7.29
N VAL A 390 10.54 -12.53 5.97
CA VAL A 390 11.64 -13.09 5.18
C VAL A 390 12.81 -12.11 5.10
N GLY A 391 12.55 -10.89 4.68
CA GLY A 391 13.62 -9.95 4.35
C GLY A 391 14.47 -9.55 5.56
N ASN A 392 13.85 -9.08 6.65
CA ASN A 392 14.59 -8.69 7.86
C ASN A 392 15.21 -9.92 8.55
N ARG A 393 14.53 -11.07 8.54
CA ARG A 393 15.04 -12.30 9.14
C ARG A 393 16.37 -12.72 8.52
N MET A 394 16.47 -12.73 7.19
CA MET A 394 17.74 -13.02 6.48
C MET A 394 18.77 -11.90 6.67
N MET A 395 18.35 -10.64 6.86
CA MET A 395 19.26 -9.52 7.06
C MET A 395 19.97 -9.57 8.42
N PHE A 396 19.33 -10.11 9.47
CA PHE A 396 19.92 -10.15 10.81
C PHE A 396 21.27 -10.85 10.86
N PRO A 397 21.46 -12.10 10.38
CA PRO A 397 22.76 -12.75 10.39
C PRO A 397 23.80 -12.03 9.53
N TYR A 398 23.41 -11.42 8.40
CA TYR A 398 24.28 -10.63 7.54
C TYR A 398 24.90 -9.45 8.30
N VAL A 399 24.06 -8.63 8.93
CA VAL A 399 24.53 -7.47 9.72
C VAL A 399 25.31 -7.94 10.96
N GLN A 400 24.86 -9.00 11.61
CA GLN A 400 25.53 -9.57 12.79
C GLN A 400 26.97 -10.00 12.45
N GLN A 401 27.18 -10.69 11.32
CA GLN A 401 28.52 -11.09 10.89
C GLN A 401 29.38 -9.88 10.55
N ALA A 402 28.85 -8.87 9.87
CA ALA A 402 29.57 -7.62 9.62
C ALA A 402 30.09 -6.98 10.93
N VAL A 403 29.25 -6.92 11.97
CA VAL A 403 29.66 -6.37 13.28
C VAL A 403 30.71 -7.26 13.96
N PHE A 404 30.60 -8.59 13.90
CA PHE A 404 31.60 -9.50 14.46
C PHE A 404 32.95 -9.37 13.76
N LEU A 405 32.98 -9.20 12.43
CA LEU A 405 34.20 -8.92 11.68
C LEU A 405 34.87 -7.63 12.13
N VAL A 406 34.10 -6.60 12.45
CA VAL A 406 34.65 -5.36 13.03
C VAL A 406 35.18 -5.61 14.43
N GLU A 407 34.52 -6.39 15.29
CA GLU A 407 35.09 -6.78 16.59
C GLU A 407 36.43 -7.50 16.43
N GLU A 408 36.53 -8.39 15.44
CA GLU A 408 37.71 -9.25 15.19
C GLU A 408 38.88 -8.54 14.50
N GLY A 409 38.74 -7.26 14.12
CA GLY A 409 39.85 -6.48 13.59
C GLY A 409 39.61 -5.73 12.29
N SER A 410 38.55 -6.06 11.53
CA SER A 410 38.20 -5.31 10.33
C SER A 410 37.79 -3.87 10.65
N ARG A 411 37.82 -3.00 9.64
CA ARG A 411 37.25 -1.66 9.71
C ARG A 411 35.87 -1.67 9.06
N PRO A 412 34.90 -0.86 9.53
CA PRO A 412 33.59 -0.74 8.89
C PRO A 412 33.68 -0.44 7.41
N GLU A 413 34.60 0.46 7.02
CA GLU A 413 34.83 0.87 5.64
C GLU A 413 35.33 -0.28 4.76
N ALA A 414 36.17 -1.17 5.30
CA ALA A 414 36.67 -2.34 4.56
C ALA A 414 35.56 -3.36 4.32
N VAL A 415 34.70 -3.59 5.30
CA VAL A 415 33.55 -4.49 5.16
C VAL A 415 32.54 -3.94 4.16
N ASP A 416 32.21 -2.65 4.25
CA ASP A 416 31.29 -2.00 3.31
C ASP A 416 31.86 -2.05 1.88
N GLN A 417 33.14 -1.75 1.69
CA GLN A 417 33.79 -1.77 0.38
C GLN A 417 33.74 -3.15 -0.30
N VAL A 418 34.01 -4.22 0.44
CA VAL A 418 33.94 -5.59 -0.11
C VAL A 418 32.53 -5.92 -0.62
N LEU A 419 31.50 -5.47 0.09
CA LEU A 419 30.12 -5.73 -0.31
C LEU A 419 29.64 -4.78 -1.43
N GLU A 420 30.17 -3.56 -1.48
CA GLU A 420 29.99 -2.65 -2.62
C GLU A 420 30.67 -3.21 -3.89
N ASP A 421 31.89 -3.74 -3.77
CA ASP A 421 32.61 -4.41 -4.86
C ASP A 421 31.86 -5.67 -5.35
N PHE A 422 31.14 -6.38 -4.47
CA PHE A 422 30.23 -7.46 -4.85
C PHE A 422 29.06 -6.97 -5.70
N GLY A 423 28.66 -5.69 -5.52
CA GLY A 423 27.62 -5.02 -6.31
C GLY A 423 26.47 -4.42 -5.52
N PHE A 424 26.48 -4.42 -4.18
CA PHE A 424 25.55 -3.65 -3.40
C PHE A 424 25.80 -2.16 -3.60
N LYS A 425 24.75 -1.33 -3.49
CA LYS A 425 24.89 0.12 -3.62
C LYS A 425 25.54 0.78 -2.41
N ILE A 426 25.38 0.19 -1.24
CA ILE A 426 25.93 0.59 0.05
C ILE A 426 26.16 -0.66 0.88
N GLY A 427 27.19 -0.65 1.72
CA GLY A 427 27.49 -1.74 2.63
C GLY A 427 26.59 -1.74 3.89
N PRO A 428 26.72 -2.75 4.77
CA PRO A 428 25.86 -2.94 5.93
C PRO A 428 25.94 -1.81 6.96
N PHE A 429 27.07 -1.15 7.11
CA PHE A 429 27.24 -0.08 8.07
C PHE A 429 26.66 1.24 7.58
N GLN A 430 26.86 1.58 6.30
CA GLN A 430 26.18 2.72 5.67
C GLN A 430 24.66 2.52 5.65
N MET A 431 24.20 1.28 5.38
CA MET A 431 22.77 0.94 5.42
C MET A 431 22.21 1.10 6.84
N SER A 432 22.93 0.66 7.86
CA SER A 432 22.53 0.82 9.27
C SER A 432 22.43 2.28 9.68
N ASP A 433 23.37 3.12 9.25
CA ASP A 433 23.35 4.56 9.47
C ASP A 433 22.18 5.26 8.76
N LEU A 434 21.85 4.81 7.55
CA LEU A 434 20.69 5.31 6.77
C LEU A 434 19.38 4.96 7.46
N ALA A 435 19.22 3.71 7.91
CA ALA A 435 18.02 3.24 8.61
C ALA A 435 17.86 3.88 9.99
N GLY A 436 18.96 4.20 10.64
CA GLY A 436 19.05 4.71 11.99
C GLY A 436 19.23 3.62 13.03
N LEU A 437 20.40 3.62 13.68
CA LEU A 437 20.82 2.64 14.69
C LEU A 437 19.87 2.56 15.89
N ASP A 438 19.23 3.69 16.25
CA ASP A 438 18.29 3.78 17.37
C ASP A 438 17.01 2.95 17.18
N VAL A 439 16.62 2.61 15.95
CA VAL A 439 15.43 1.78 15.69
C VAL A 439 15.62 0.40 16.33
N GLY A 440 16.71 -0.29 15.99
CA GLY A 440 17.05 -1.58 16.60
C GLY A 440 17.39 -1.47 18.09
N TRP A 441 18.12 -0.42 18.48
CA TRP A 441 18.50 -0.19 19.88
C TRP A 441 17.28 0.00 20.79
N ARG A 442 16.29 0.81 20.41
CA ARG A 442 15.05 1.01 21.17
C ARG A 442 14.25 -0.27 21.33
N SER A 443 14.18 -1.08 20.26
CA SER A 443 13.54 -2.39 20.31
C SER A 443 14.22 -3.32 21.32
N ARG A 444 15.55 -3.46 21.25
CA ARG A 444 16.34 -4.26 22.21
C ARG A 444 16.23 -3.74 23.64
N LYS A 445 16.23 -2.41 23.81
CA LYS A 445 16.04 -1.78 25.11
C LYS A 445 14.67 -2.10 25.72
N GLY A 446 13.61 -2.03 24.90
CA GLY A 446 12.26 -2.41 25.31
C GLY A 446 12.10 -3.88 25.70
N GLN A 447 12.95 -4.75 25.14
CA GLN A 447 12.99 -6.19 25.44
C GLN A 447 13.95 -6.55 26.61
N GLY A 448 14.59 -5.58 27.26
CA GLY A 448 15.56 -5.85 28.32
C GLY A 448 16.89 -6.43 27.83
N LEU A 449 17.26 -6.19 26.56
CA LEU A 449 18.43 -6.81 25.94
C LEU A 449 19.66 -5.90 25.84
N THR A 450 19.57 -4.64 26.26
CA THR A 450 20.69 -3.69 26.18
C THR A 450 20.66 -2.61 27.26
N GLY A 451 21.83 -2.01 27.57
CA GLY A 451 22.02 -0.92 28.52
C GLY A 451 21.56 -1.26 29.94
N ALA A 452 21.03 -0.29 30.63
CA ALA A 452 20.52 -0.45 32.01
C ALA A 452 19.31 -1.39 32.14
N SER A 453 18.73 -1.81 31.03
CA SER A 453 17.61 -2.76 30.99
C SER A 453 18.05 -4.23 31.02
N LEU A 454 19.36 -4.50 30.94
CA LEU A 454 19.89 -5.86 31.05
C LEU A 454 19.71 -6.41 32.49
N PRO A 455 19.32 -7.69 32.64
CA PRO A 455 19.33 -8.35 33.91
C PRO A 455 20.74 -8.28 34.59
N PRO A 456 20.81 -8.04 35.90
CA PRO A 456 22.08 -8.03 36.60
C PRO A 456 22.91 -9.31 36.36
N GLY A 457 24.20 -9.15 36.09
CA GLY A 457 25.10 -10.27 35.85
C GLY A 457 25.09 -10.82 34.42
N THR A 458 24.31 -10.24 33.50
CA THR A 458 24.34 -10.63 32.10
C THR A 458 25.65 -10.18 31.45
N PRO A 459 26.44 -11.09 30.83
CA PRO A 459 27.67 -10.69 30.16
C PRO A 459 27.41 -9.72 29.01
N ALA A 460 28.22 -8.68 28.88
CA ALA A 460 28.03 -7.64 27.86
C ALA A 460 28.01 -8.20 26.43
N ARG A 461 28.74 -9.26 26.16
CA ARG A 461 28.94 -9.86 24.86
C ARG A 461 28.18 -11.19 24.65
N GLN A 462 27.18 -11.47 25.47
CA GLN A 462 26.34 -12.68 25.33
C GLN A 462 24.87 -12.32 25.51
N ARG A 463 23.99 -13.01 24.78
CA ARG A 463 22.55 -13.00 24.94
C ARG A 463 22.04 -14.43 24.77
N HIS A 464 21.25 -14.90 25.72
CA HIS A 464 20.72 -16.28 25.71
C HIS A 464 21.80 -17.37 25.48
N GLY A 465 23.01 -17.17 26.03
CA GLY A 465 24.12 -18.11 25.87
C GLY A 465 24.89 -17.99 24.55
N HIS A 466 24.51 -17.11 23.65
CA HIS A 466 25.15 -16.92 22.34
C HIS A 466 25.93 -15.61 22.26
N ARG A 467 26.91 -15.57 21.36
CA ARG A 467 27.71 -14.37 21.09
C ARG A 467 26.81 -13.20 20.67
N TYR A 468 27.05 -12.08 21.28
CA TYR A 468 26.38 -10.80 21.00
C TYR A 468 27.42 -9.67 20.94
N SER A 469 27.28 -8.75 20.00
CA SER A 469 28.09 -7.54 19.97
C SER A 469 27.29 -6.34 20.46
N PRO A 470 27.70 -5.68 21.55
CA PRO A 470 27.06 -4.46 22.04
C PRO A 470 27.46 -3.20 21.24
N LEU A 471 28.34 -3.29 20.25
CA LEU A 471 28.84 -2.13 19.50
C LEU A 471 27.72 -1.22 18.95
N PRO A 472 26.66 -1.73 18.29
CA PRO A 472 25.57 -0.87 17.82
C PRO A 472 24.84 -0.15 18.97
N ASP A 473 24.71 -0.81 20.12
CA ASP A 473 24.05 -0.23 21.30
C ASP A 473 24.92 0.87 21.93
N LEU A 474 26.21 0.61 22.08
CA LEU A 474 27.19 1.57 22.60
C LEU A 474 27.31 2.82 21.71
N LEU A 475 27.19 2.67 20.38
CA LEU A 475 27.12 3.82 19.48
C LEU A 475 25.87 4.67 19.78
N CYS A 476 24.73 4.04 19.98
CA CYS A 476 23.50 4.74 20.33
C CYS A 476 23.58 5.43 21.71
N GLU A 477 24.18 4.80 22.68
CA GLU A 477 24.44 5.37 24.03
C GLU A 477 25.36 6.59 23.98
N ASN A 478 26.21 6.66 22.95
CA ASN A 478 27.04 7.84 22.64
C ASN A 478 26.34 8.86 21.70
N GLY A 479 25.00 8.75 21.52
CA GLY A 479 24.22 9.68 20.70
C GLY A 479 24.47 9.55 19.19
N ARG A 480 25.03 8.43 18.76
CA ARG A 480 25.36 8.15 17.36
C ARG A 480 24.26 7.31 16.72
N PHE A 481 23.23 7.98 16.17
CA PHE A 481 22.06 7.31 15.60
C PHE A 481 22.10 7.19 14.08
N GLY A 482 23.24 7.46 13.44
CA GLY A 482 23.41 7.42 12.00
C GLY A 482 23.23 8.77 11.32
N GLN A 483 22.84 8.78 10.05
CA GLN A 483 22.72 9.99 9.22
C GLN A 483 21.88 11.08 9.87
N LYS A 484 20.80 10.74 10.53
CA LYS A 484 19.87 11.71 11.16
C LYS A 484 20.51 12.56 12.26
N THR A 485 21.59 12.08 12.89
CA THR A 485 22.37 12.83 13.89
C THR A 485 23.72 13.29 13.36
N GLY A 486 24.02 13.03 12.07
CA GLY A 486 25.30 13.34 11.44
C GLY A 486 26.45 12.40 11.84
N LYS A 487 26.18 11.36 12.62
CA LYS A 487 27.17 10.38 13.08
C LYS A 487 26.54 9.05 13.50
N GLY A 488 27.18 7.98 13.09
CA GLY A 488 26.82 6.59 13.37
C GLY A 488 28.09 5.74 13.30
N TRP A 489 28.13 4.72 12.45
CA TRP A 489 29.35 4.02 12.02
C TRP A 489 30.29 4.93 11.22
N TYR A 490 29.70 5.96 10.59
CA TYR A 490 30.40 7.00 9.85
C TYR A 490 30.11 8.38 10.46
N GLN A 491 30.87 9.38 10.02
CA GLN A 491 30.48 10.78 10.19
C GLN A 491 29.95 11.36 8.89
N TYR A 492 29.07 12.33 9.02
CA TYR A 492 28.41 13.05 7.92
C TYR A 492 28.60 14.54 8.12
N GLU A 493 28.66 15.33 7.06
CA GLU A 493 28.90 16.78 7.15
C GLU A 493 27.88 17.52 8.01
N LYS A 494 26.63 17.03 8.02
CA LYS A 494 25.52 17.54 8.85
C LYS A 494 24.50 16.44 9.11
N ALA A 495 23.60 16.66 10.05
CA ALA A 495 22.45 15.80 10.25
C ALA A 495 21.62 15.66 8.96
N GLY A 496 21.32 14.43 8.55
CA GLY A 496 20.68 14.11 7.27
C GLY A 496 21.60 14.14 6.05
N GLY A 497 22.91 14.36 6.23
CA GLY A 497 23.92 14.28 5.17
C GLY A 497 23.98 12.88 4.55
N ARG A 498 24.31 12.79 3.25
CA ARG A 498 24.33 11.50 2.53
C ARG A 498 25.72 10.92 2.34
N THR A 499 26.76 11.75 2.37
CA THR A 499 28.14 11.31 2.13
C THR A 499 28.76 10.80 3.43
N ALA A 500 28.94 9.49 3.51
CA ALA A 500 29.62 8.83 4.61
C ALA A 500 31.14 9.10 4.54
N LYS A 501 31.73 9.47 5.65
CA LYS A 501 33.18 9.65 5.80
C LYS A 501 33.67 8.80 6.96
N PRO A 502 34.86 8.14 6.86
CA PRO A 502 35.49 7.47 7.99
C PRO A 502 35.60 8.41 9.19
N ASP A 503 35.38 7.86 10.38
CA ASP A 503 35.39 8.65 11.61
C ASP A 503 36.56 8.25 12.52
N PRO A 504 37.55 9.13 12.73
CA PRO A 504 38.68 8.86 13.65
C PRO A 504 38.22 8.54 15.07
N TRP A 505 37.12 9.16 15.53
CA TRP A 505 36.55 8.85 16.84
C TRP A 505 36.14 7.37 16.93
N LEU A 506 35.49 6.86 15.90
CA LEU A 506 35.06 5.46 15.88
C LEU A 506 36.26 4.49 15.88
N HIS A 507 37.31 4.78 15.12
CA HIS A 507 38.51 3.94 15.11
C HIS A 507 39.14 3.85 16.49
N ASN A 508 39.28 4.99 17.20
CA ASN A 508 39.79 5.03 18.56
C ASN A 508 38.86 4.29 19.53
N PHE A 509 37.54 4.49 19.40
CA PHE A 509 36.55 3.81 20.23
C PHE A 509 36.61 2.28 20.04
N LEU A 510 36.73 1.80 18.82
CA LEU A 510 36.86 0.37 18.52
C LEU A 510 38.17 -0.21 19.08
N SER A 511 39.29 0.53 19.04
CA SER A 511 40.55 0.09 19.66
C SER A 511 40.38 -0.07 21.15
N GLN A 512 39.88 0.97 21.83
CA GLN A 512 39.65 0.93 23.30
C GLN A 512 38.66 -0.19 23.68
N TYR A 513 37.60 -0.38 22.90
CA TYR A 513 36.62 -1.46 23.12
C TYR A 513 37.27 -2.84 23.06
N ARG A 514 38.13 -3.09 22.06
CA ARG A 514 38.84 -4.36 21.90
C ARG A 514 39.82 -4.60 23.04
N ASP A 515 40.57 -3.58 23.43
CA ASP A 515 41.53 -3.64 24.56
C ASP A 515 40.81 -3.94 25.89
N THR A 516 39.69 -3.24 26.15
CA THR A 516 38.87 -3.41 27.38
C THR A 516 38.29 -4.82 27.47
N HIS A 517 37.90 -5.41 26.34
CA HIS A 517 37.28 -6.73 26.30
C HIS A 517 38.26 -7.86 25.95
N HIS A 518 39.55 -7.57 25.90
CA HIS A 518 40.64 -8.52 25.58
C HIS A 518 40.38 -9.30 24.27
N ILE A 519 39.93 -8.57 23.23
CA ILE A 519 39.63 -9.16 21.92
C ILE A 519 40.93 -9.19 21.11
N ASN A 520 41.40 -10.38 20.80
CA ASN A 520 42.53 -10.57 19.89
C ASN A 520 42.10 -10.25 18.44
N THR A 521 42.74 -9.22 17.90
CA THR A 521 42.52 -8.86 16.49
C THR A 521 43.35 -9.73 15.57
N ARG A 522 42.81 -9.99 14.36
CA ARG A 522 43.50 -10.72 13.31
C ARG A 522 43.27 -10.05 11.96
N PHE A 523 44.11 -10.38 11.02
CA PHE A 523 43.84 -10.04 9.62
C PHE A 523 42.66 -10.87 9.09
N ILE A 524 41.74 -10.20 8.42
CA ILE A 524 40.57 -10.80 7.79
C ILE A 524 40.61 -10.38 6.32
N ASP A 525 40.67 -11.35 5.43
CA ASP A 525 40.70 -11.09 3.99
C ASP A 525 39.32 -10.79 3.42
N GLN A 526 39.28 -10.32 2.18
CA GLN A 526 38.05 -9.94 1.49
C GLN A 526 37.13 -11.13 1.25
N GLU A 527 37.69 -12.32 1.00
CA GLU A 527 36.92 -13.54 0.79
C GLU A 527 36.15 -13.92 2.06
N GLU A 528 36.82 -13.92 3.22
CA GLU A 528 36.16 -14.19 4.51
C GLU A 528 35.05 -13.19 4.83
N ILE A 529 35.28 -11.89 4.56
CA ILE A 529 34.26 -10.85 4.76
C ILE A 529 33.01 -11.17 3.94
N LEU A 530 33.20 -11.44 2.64
CA LEU A 530 32.12 -11.74 1.71
C LEU A 530 31.37 -13.01 2.13
N GLU A 531 32.09 -14.09 2.39
CA GLU A 531 31.51 -15.39 2.74
C GLU A 531 30.73 -15.34 4.05
N ARG A 532 31.30 -14.76 5.09
CA ARG A 532 30.63 -14.68 6.40
C ARG A 532 29.35 -13.85 6.33
N CYS A 533 29.35 -12.75 5.61
CA CYS A 533 28.15 -11.92 5.45
C CYS A 533 27.11 -12.62 4.56
N LEU A 534 27.49 -13.05 3.35
CA LEU A 534 26.52 -13.59 2.40
C LEU A 534 26.05 -15.01 2.74
N PHE A 535 26.96 -15.89 3.22
CA PHE A 535 26.57 -17.27 3.47
C PHE A 535 25.70 -17.41 4.72
N SER A 536 25.87 -16.53 5.72
CA SER A 536 24.95 -16.50 6.85
C SER A 536 23.54 -16.04 6.45
N LEU A 537 23.43 -15.07 5.54
CA LEU A 537 22.16 -14.62 4.96
C LEU A 537 21.50 -15.74 4.13
N ILE A 538 22.28 -16.41 3.28
CA ILE A 538 21.83 -17.53 2.43
C ILE A 538 21.39 -18.71 3.30
N ASN A 539 22.14 -19.02 4.36
CA ASN A 539 21.82 -20.08 5.29
C ASN A 539 20.45 -19.87 5.97
N GLU A 540 20.17 -18.65 6.42
CA GLU A 540 18.86 -18.30 6.96
C GLU A 540 17.75 -18.44 5.88
N GLY A 541 18.07 -18.17 4.62
CA GLY A 541 17.17 -18.43 3.49
C GLY A 541 16.79 -19.91 3.37
N PHE A 542 17.73 -20.83 3.56
CA PHE A 542 17.44 -22.26 3.60
C PHE A 542 16.56 -22.65 4.78
N ASP A 543 16.75 -22.04 5.96
CA ASP A 543 15.89 -22.29 7.13
C ASP A 543 14.47 -21.79 6.88
N ILE A 544 14.28 -20.60 6.30
CA ILE A 544 12.98 -20.07 5.88
C ILE A 544 12.25 -21.01 4.91
N LEU A 545 12.97 -21.58 3.95
CA LEU A 545 12.40 -22.55 3.02
C LEU A 545 12.04 -23.86 3.74
N ALA A 546 12.90 -24.35 4.63
CA ALA A 546 12.66 -25.58 5.40
C ALA A 546 11.45 -25.48 6.30
N GLU A 547 11.19 -24.30 6.86
CA GLU A 547 10.02 -23.98 7.70
C GLU A 547 8.74 -23.73 6.89
N GLY A 548 8.82 -23.64 5.55
CA GLY A 548 7.67 -23.36 4.70
C GLY A 548 7.16 -21.91 4.78
N ILE A 549 7.96 -20.98 5.29
CA ILE A 549 7.62 -19.54 5.38
C ILE A 549 7.56 -18.92 3.99
N ALA A 550 8.40 -19.35 3.07
CA ALA A 550 8.33 -18.99 1.66
C ALA A 550 8.05 -20.24 0.83
N SER A 551 7.25 -20.12 -0.23
CA SER A 551 6.86 -21.24 -1.08
C SER A 551 7.90 -21.63 -2.11
N GLY A 552 8.98 -20.83 -2.28
CA GLY A 552 10.07 -21.14 -3.17
C GLY A 552 11.26 -20.19 -3.01
N PRO A 553 12.46 -20.60 -3.46
CA PRO A 553 13.67 -19.79 -3.38
C PRO A 553 13.57 -18.48 -4.19
N GLU A 554 12.79 -18.47 -5.27
CA GLU A 554 12.53 -17.28 -6.09
C GLU A 554 11.84 -16.16 -5.32
N HIS A 555 11.04 -16.47 -4.31
CA HIS A 555 10.41 -15.45 -3.44
C HIS A 555 11.48 -14.69 -2.64
N LEU A 556 12.48 -15.40 -2.12
CA LEU A 556 13.60 -14.79 -1.39
C LEU A 556 14.43 -13.91 -2.32
N ASP A 557 14.69 -14.38 -3.54
CA ASP A 557 15.45 -13.66 -4.56
C ASP A 557 14.73 -12.35 -4.94
N VAL A 558 13.43 -12.41 -5.20
CA VAL A 558 12.60 -11.24 -5.53
C VAL A 558 12.57 -10.23 -4.38
N ILE A 559 12.46 -10.69 -3.13
CA ILE A 559 12.49 -9.83 -1.94
C ILE A 559 13.82 -9.08 -1.87
N TYR A 560 14.94 -9.79 -2.02
CA TYR A 560 16.27 -9.19 -1.88
C TYR A 560 16.62 -8.23 -3.02
N ILE A 561 16.24 -8.55 -4.25
CA ILE A 561 16.46 -7.69 -5.42
C ILE A 561 15.63 -6.37 -5.32
N ASN A 562 14.41 -6.43 -4.81
CA ASN A 562 13.50 -5.29 -4.82
C ASN A 562 13.44 -4.50 -3.49
N GLY A 563 13.87 -5.10 -2.37
CA GLY A 563 13.79 -4.50 -1.03
C GLY A 563 15.15 -4.23 -0.37
N TYR A 564 16.15 -5.07 -0.63
CA TYR A 564 17.42 -5.06 0.11
C TYR A 564 18.64 -4.74 -0.73
N GLY A 565 18.44 -4.31 -1.98
CA GLY A 565 19.51 -3.82 -2.85
C GLY A 565 20.46 -4.90 -3.34
N TRP A 566 20.08 -6.17 -3.29
CA TRP A 566 20.87 -7.25 -3.86
C TRP A 566 21.15 -6.98 -5.35
N PRO A 567 22.39 -7.19 -5.84
CA PRO A 567 22.76 -6.88 -7.22
C PRO A 567 21.95 -7.71 -8.22
N LYS A 568 21.15 -7.08 -9.06
CA LYS A 568 20.24 -7.76 -10.01
C LYS A 568 20.95 -8.73 -10.95
N HIS A 569 22.18 -8.40 -11.36
CA HIS A 569 22.99 -9.25 -12.24
C HIS A 569 23.48 -10.54 -11.56
N ARG A 570 23.35 -10.65 -10.23
CA ARG A 570 23.65 -11.84 -9.45
C ARG A 570 22.41 -12.73 -9.21
N GLY A 571 21.21 -12.31 -9.63
CA GLY A 571 19.99 -13.11 -9.65
C GLY A 571 19.30 -13.38 -8.29
N GLY A 572 19.74 -12.76 -7.21
CA GLY A 572 19.24 -12.96 -5.85
C GLY A 572 20.06 -13.96 -5.03
N PRO A 573 19.85 -14.03 -3.69
CA PRO A 573 20.70 -14.82 -2.80
C PRO A 573 20.62 -16.32 -3.04
N MET A 574 19.44 -16.88 -3.32
CA MET A 574 19.28 -18.32 -3.52
C MET A 574 19.75 -18.74 -4.91
N PHE A 575 19.49 -17.92 -5.93
CA PHE A 575 20.05 -18.12 -7.27
C PHE A 575 21.58 -18.05 -7.23
N TYR A 576 22.15 -17.06 -6.54
CA TYR A 576 23.59 -16.94 -6.36
C TYR A 576 24.17 -18.19 -5.67
N ALA A 577 23.49 -18.69 -4.62
CA ALA A 577 23.89 -19.93 -3.94
C ALA A 577 23.92 -21.13 -4.90
N SER A 578 22.93 -21.25 -5.78
CA SER A 578 22.90 -22.32 -6.79
C SER A 578 24.04 -22.20 -7.80
N THR A 579 24.48 -20.98 -8.10
CA THR A 579 25.54 -20.71 -9.10
C THR A 579 26.93 -21.01 -8.56
N ILE A 580 27.22 -20.60 -7.31
CA ILE A 580 28.55 -20.89 -6.70
C ILE A 580 28.68 -22.32 -6.17
N GLY A 581 27.55 -23.02 -6.01
CA GLY A 581 27.50 -24.43 -5.60
C GLY A 581 27.27 -24.62 -4.10
N LEU A 582 26.22 -25.37 -3.75
CA LEU A 582 25.85 -25.67 -2.37
C LEU A 582 26.93 -26.40 -1.56
N PRO A 583 27.74 -27.33 -2.13
CA PRO A 583 28.84 -27.95 -1.40
C PRO A 583 29.89 -26.95 -0.91
N HIS A 584 30.19 -25.91 -1.70
CA HIS A 584 31.13 -24.86 -1.30
C HIS A 584 30.59 -24.05 -0.11
N ILE A 585 29.33 -23.61 -0.17
CA ILE A 585 28.67 -22.88 0.91
C ILE A 585 28.64 -23.71 2.19
N LEU A 586 28.27 -25.00 2.08
CA LEU A 586 28.23 -25.94 3.20
C LEU A 586 29.58 -26.05 3.88
N ALA A 587 30.65 -26.29 3.12
CA ALA A 587 32.01 -26.42 3.64
C ALA A 587 32.50 -25.16 4.36
N LYS A 588 32.20 -23.96 3.79
CA LYS A 588 32.60 -22.70 4.41
C LYS A 588 31.78 -22.41 5.68
N LEU A 589 30.46 -22.67 5.69
CA LEU A 589 29.65 -22.54 6.90
C LEU A 589 30.09 -23.50 8.00
N GLN A 590 30.46 -24.74 7.67
CA GLN A 590 31.04 -25.71 8.62
C GLN A 590 32.33 -25.15 9.23
N LYS A 591 33.27 -24.67 8.42
CA LYS A 591 34.52 -24.03 8.86
C LYS A 591 34.25 -22.88 9.82
N TYR A 592 33.32 -21.97 9.48
CA TYR A 592 33.02 -20.80 10.31
C TYR A 592 32.24 -21.17 11.58
N SER A 593 31.36 -22.17 11.54
CA SER A 593 30.63 -22.62 12.72
C SER A 593 31.54 -23.34 13.72
N GLU A 594 32.54 -24.07 13.25
CA GLU A 594 33.58 -24.68 14.11
C GLU A 594 34.47 -23.63 14.77
N ALA A 595 34.81 -22.56 14.03
CA ALA A 595 35.59 -21.43 14.58
C ALA A 595 34.79 -20.54 15.54
N HIS A 596 33.47 -20.50 15.42
CA HIS A 596 32.54 -19.67 16.20
C HIS A 596 31.33 -20.49 16.71
N PRO A 597 31.55 -21.47 17.62
CA PRO A 597 30.49 -22.35 18.10
C PRO A 597 29.39 -21.63 18.89
N ASP A 598 29.69 -20.42 19.38
CA ASP A 598 28.79 -19.52 20.10
C ASP A 598 27.88 -18.68 19.17
N VAL A 599 27.96 -18.88 17.84
CA VAL A 599 27.15 -18.21 16.81
C VAL A 599 26.25 -19.22 16.09
N PRO A 600 25.05 -19.53 16.61
CA PRO A 600 24.18 -20.60 16.05
C PRO A 600 23.81 -20.41 14.59
N ARG A 601 23.68 -19.17 14.13
CA ARG A 601 23.28 -18.83 12.75
C ARG A 601 24.35 -19.15 11.69
N LEU A 602 25.56 -19.55 12.10
CA LEU A 602 26.58 -20.13 11.22
C LEU A 602 26.42 -21.65 11.08
N GLN A 603 25.64 -22.31 11.93
CA GLN A 603 25.37 -23.73 11.79
C GLN A 603 24.62 -23.97 10.47
N PRO A 604 25.14 -24.85 9.58
CA PRO A 604 24.50 -25.08 8.30
C PRO A 604 23.08 -25.63 8.44
N SER A 605 22.14 -25.04 7.68
CA SER A 605 20.74 -25.43 7.62
C SER A 605 20.57 -26.93 7.31
N VAL A 606 19.54 -27.53 7.87
CA VAL A 606 19.18 -28.92 7.60
C VAL A 606 18.85 -29.13 6.12
N LEU A 607 18.17 -28.16 5.49
CA LEU A 607 17.84 -28.21 4.08
C LEU A 607 19.11 -28.14 3.21
N LEU A 608 20.04 -27.22 3.51
CA LEU A 608 21.31 -27.12 2.78
C LEU A 608 22.09 -28.44 2.83
N LYS A 609 22.23 -29.05 4.01
CA LYS A 609 22.88 -30.35 4.18
C LYS A 609 22.20 -31.43 3.35
N LYS A 610 20.87 -31.47 3.34
CA LYS A 610 20.09 -32.46 2.58
C LYS A 610 20.27 -32.29 1.08
N LEU A 611 20.22 -31.05 0.57
CA LEU A 611 20.42 -30.78 -0.86
C LEU A 611 21.81 -31.17 -1.34
N VAL A 612 22.85 -30.91 -0.54
CA VAL A 612 24.21 -31.35 -0.85
C VAL A 612 24.32 -32.88 -0.86
N ALA A 613 23.74 -33.57 0.12
CA ALA A 613 23.71 -35.02 0.18
C ALA A 613 22.97 -35.66 -1.01
N MET A 614 22.01 -34.95 -1.59
CA MET A 614 21.27 -35.39 -2.79
C MET A 614 21.96 -35.03 -4.11
N GLY A 615 23.23 -34.62 -4.07
CA GLY A 615 24.02 -34.37 -5.27
C GLY A 615 23.87 -32.96 -5.86
N ASN A 616 23.47 -31.97 -5.04
CA ASN A 616 23.35 -30.57 -5.45
C ASN A 616 22.31 -30.35 -6.59
N PRO A 617 21.03 -30.67 -6.35
CA PRO A 617 20.00 -30.57 -7.38
C PRO A 617 19.82 -29.13 -7.88
N PRO A 618 19.25 -28.94 -9.09
CA PRO A 618 18.96 -27.62 -9.63
C PRO A 618 17.99 -26.82 -8.72
N LEU A 619 18.12 -25.48 -8.69
CA LEU A 619 17.34 -24.56 -7.86
C LEU A 619 15.82 -24.85 -7.89
N LYS A 620 15.26 -25.11 -9.07
CA LYS A 620 13.82 -25.39 -9.29
C LYS A 620 13.34 -26.67 -8.57
N GLU A 621 14.24 -27.54 -8.16
CA GLU A 621 13.92 -28.83 -7.53
C GLU A 621 14.02 -28.78 -5.99
N TRP A 622 14.60 -27.72 -5.41
CA TRP A 622 14.86 -27.65 -3.96
C TRP A 622 13.62 -27.92 -3.12
N MET A 623 12.47 -27.37 -3.53
CA MET A 623 11.22 -27.53 -2.78
C MET A 623 10.67 -28.97 -2.78
N SER A 624 11.01 -29.78 -3.79
CA SER A 624 10.60 -31.19 -3.83
C SER A 624 11.27 -32.05 -2.76
N TYR A 625 12.40 -31.57 -2.21
CA TYR A 625 13.14 -32.26 -1.14
C TYR A 625 12.69 -31.89 0.28
N LEU A 626 11.69 -31.01 0.43
CA LEU A 626 11.14 -30.64 1.74
C LEU A 626 10.25 -31.73 2.36
N SER A 627 9.70 -32.64 1.57
CA SER A 627 8.90 -33.76 2.07
C SER A 627 9.73 -34.61 3.07
N GLY A 628 9.25 -34.65 4.31
CA GLY A 628 9.92 -35.36 5.43
C GLY A 628 10.68 -34.46 6.42
N LEU A 629 10.78 -33.14 6.20
CA LEU A 629 11.32 -32.18 7.18
C LEU A 629 10.23 -31.61 8.10
N SER A 630 8.98 -31.51 7.62
CA SER A 630 7.84 -30.93 8.36
C SER A 630 7.38 -31.70 9.60
N ASN A 631 7.90 -32.89 9.86
CA ASN A 631 7.53 -33.72 11.03
C ASN A 631 8.55 -33.68 12.18
N LYS A 632 9.54 -32.78 12.18
CA LYS A 632 10.60 -32.70 13.20
C LYS A 632 10.92 -31.27 13.70
N LEU A 633 10.08 -30.28 13.39
CA LEU A 633 10.23 -28.91 13.93
C LEU A 633 9.07 -28.54 14.83
#